data_af1a8f62a2359c2e6eaeeed04d80b7cf
#
_entry.id   af1a8f62a2359c2e6eaeeed04d80b7cf
#
_cell.length_a   1.000
_cell.length_b   1.000
_cell.length_c   1.000
_cell.angle_alpha   90.00
_cell.angle_beta   90.00
_cell.angle_gamma   90.00
#
_symmetry.space_group_name_H-M   'P 1'
#
loop_
_entity.id
_entity.type
_entity.pdbx_description
1 polymer ?
#
loop_
_entity_poly.entity_id
_entity_poly.type
_entity_poly.pdbx_seq_one_letter_code
_entity_poly.pdbx_strand_id
1 'polypeptide(L)'
;PLPAQVRILMSQHIGAPAKALVKKGDEVFVGTKIGEAGGFVSANIHSSVSGTVAAVEPFRLSNGRMCDSVVIKTDGKQTVDPAVKAPEVTDKASFLAAVRECGLVGLGGAGFPTHVKLSPKNPDSITDVIVNCAECEPYLTSDYRRMVEEPEKLIAGLKVMLKLFPNAKGTLAVEDNKPDAIALLKKLTKDETDISVAALHTKYPQGSERHLIYAVTGRAINSSMLPADAGCIVDNVDTVVAINQAVREGKPLMHRIVTVTGDAVANPQNFIVRIGTNYNELIEEAGGFVQEPAKIVSGGPMMGFGIFDLNVPTTKTSSALLCLTHDDVADSQPSACINCGRCVEVCPGRVVPKLLADYAERHDLERFEACNGLECCECGCCSYVCPAKRPLTPVSYTHLRAHETLSDL
;
A
#
# COMPACT_ATOMS: atom_id res chain seq x y z
N PRO A 1 -5.11 21.30 7.74
CA PRO A 1 -4.17 22.22 8.42
C PRO A 1 -2.74 21.66 8.45
N LEU A 2 -1.78 22.51 8.82
CA LEU A 2 -0.40 22.12 9.01
C LEU A 2 -0.25 21.60 10.44
N PRO A 3 0.25 20.37 10.66
CA PRO A 3 0.49 19.86 12.00
C PRO A 3 1.55 20.70 12.73
N ALA A 4 1.37 20.92 14.03
CA ALA A 4 2.37 21.61 14.86
C ALA A 4 3.67 20.79 14.98
N GLN A 5 3.56 19.49 14.85
CA GLN A 5 4.67 18.53 14.92
C GLN A 5 4.37 17.31 14.06
N VAL A 6 5.38 16.73 13.43
CA VAL A 6 5.30 15.44 12.78
C VAL A 6 6.27 14.44 13.41
N ARG A 7 5.91 13.16 13.42
CA ARG A 7 6.79 12.05 13.78
C ARG A 7 6.99 11.15 12.57
N ILE A 8 8.19 11.13 12.03
CA ILE A 8 8.52 10.38 10.81
C ILE A 8 9.30 9.14 11.19
N LEU A 9 8.74 7.96 10.91
CA LEU A 9 9.34 6.67 11.25
C LEU A 9 10.46 6.33 10.28
N MET A 10 11.51 5.67 10.76
CA MET A 10 12.62 5.20 9.91
C MET A 10 12.33 3.84 9.25
N SER A 11 11.26 3.14 9.66
CA SER A 11 10.77 1.91 9.04
C SER A 11 9.35 2.13 8.49
N GLN A 12 9.25 2.40 7.18
CA GLN A 12 7.99 2.69 6.49
C GLN A 12 7.81 1.82 5.23
N HIS A 13 8.57 0.74 5.10
CA HIS A 13 8.61 -0.12 3.92
C HIS A 13 9.14 -1.51 4.30
N ILE A 14 8.99 -2.47 3.39
CA ILE A 14 9.62 -3.79 3.53
C ILE A 14 11.14 -3.67 3.35
N GLY A 15 11.88 -4.52 4.05
CA GLY A 15 13.33 -4.59 4.01
C GLY A 15 13.99 -3.85 5.17
N ALA A 16 15.26 -3.49 5.01
CA ALA A 16 16.03 -2.84 6.05
C ALA A 16 15.50 -1.44 6.37
N PRO A 17 15.30 -1.06 7.64
CA PRO A 17 14.91 0.30 8.01
C PRO A 17 15.95 1.32 7.56
N ALA A 18 15.52 2.56 7.31
CA ALA A 18 16.42 3.66 7.04
C ALA A 18 17.18 4.06 8.30
N LYS A 19 18.37 4.64 8.11
CA LYS A 19 19.19 5.21 9.19
C LYS A 19 18.98 6.70 9.26
N ALA A 20 18.68 7.24 10.44
CA ALA A 20 18.53 8.67 10.62
C ALA A 20 19.83 9.42 10.29
N LEU A 21 19.72 10.51 9.53
CA LEU A 21 20.84 11.38 9.13
C LEU A 21 20.89 12.67 9.96
N VAL A 22 19.87 12.94 10.75
CA VAL A 22 19.70 14.18 11.51
C VAL A 22 19.72 13.93 13.00
N LYS A 23 19.97 14.97 13.78
CA LYS A 23 20.00 14.96 15.25
C LYS A 23 19.14 16.10 15.80
N LYS A 24 18.84 16.04 17.08
CA LYS A 24 18.12 17.11 17.80
C LYS A 24 18.80 18.47 17.59
N GLY A 25 18.00 19.47 17.20
CA GLY A 25 18.42 20.84 16.94
C GLY A 25 18.72 21.16 15.48
N ASP A 26 18.83 20.15 14.62
CA ASP A 26 19.04 20.39 13.17
C ASP A 26 17.81 21.07 12.57
N GLU A 27 18.04 22.03 11.66
CA GLU A 27 16.99 22.60 10.82
C GLU A 27 16.79 21.72 9.59
N VAL A 28 15.53 21.51 9.23
CA VAL A 28 15.11 20.72 8.04
C VAL A 28 14.04 21.48 7.25
N PHE A 29 14.03 21.24 5.96
CA PHE A 29 13.07 21.81 5.02
C PHE A 29 12.16 20.73 4.44
N VAL A 30 11.08 21.11 3.77
CA VAL A 30 10.23 20.17 3.05
C VAL A 30 11.04 19.49 1.96
N GLY A 31 11.21 18.18 2.04
CA GLY A 31 12.02 17.39 1.12
C GLY A 31 13.45 17.11 1.57
N THR A 32 13.93 17.69 2.67
CA THR A 32 15.25 17.32 3.24
C THR A 32 15.30 15.84 3.53
N LYS A 33 16.33 15.14 3.03
CA LYS A 33 16.56 13.73 3.34
C LYS A 33 17.01 13.60 4.80
N ILE A 34 16.15 12.99 5.62
CA ILE A 34 16.36 12.78 7.05
C ILE A 34 16.69 11.33 7.41
N GLY A 35 16.52 10.42 6.46
CA GLY A 35 16.89 9.00 6.64
C GLY A 35 17.42 8.41 5.35
N GLU A 36 18.50 7.67 5.44
CA GLU A 36 19.12 6.99 4.31
C GLU A 36 18.80 5.50 4.31
N ALA A 37 18.52 4.97 3.12
CA ALA A 37 18.22 3.55 2.92
C ALA A 37 19.30 2.64 3.52
N GLY A 38 18.90 1.71 4.41
CA GLY A 38 19.80 0.82 5.14
C GLY A 38 20.31 -0.37 4.34
N GLY A 39 19.86 -0.56 3.08
CA GLY A 39 20.25 -1.70 2.26
C GLY A 39 19.72 -1.62 0.82
N PHE A 40 19.83 -2.71 0.06
CA PHE A 40 19.30 -2.78 -1.31
C PHE A 40 17.76 -2.71 -1.33
N VAL A 41 17.11 -3.52 -0.51
CA VAL A 41 15.66 -3.43 -0.28
C VAL A 41 15.44 -2.48 0.89
N SER A 42 15.40 -1.21 0.59
CA SER A 42 15.20 -0.10 1.52
C SER A 42 14.85 1.18 0.75
N ALA A 43 14.40 2.23 1.43
CA ALA A 43 14.07 3.50 0.80
C ALA A 43 14.47 4.69 1.68
N ASN A 44 14.90 5.78 1.04
CA ASN A 44 15.19 7.05 1.71
C ASN A 44 13.93 7.64 2.36
N ILE A 45 14.12 8.36 3.44
CA ILE A 45 13.05 9.05 4.18
C ILE A 45 13.31 10.55 4.12
N HIS A 46 12.27 11.32 3.87
CA HIS A 46 12.36 12.78 3.72
C HIS A 46 11.41 13.50 4.70
N SER A 47 11.79 14.70 5.09
CA SER A 47 10.93 15.55 5.88
C SER A 47 9.73 16.03 5.06
N SER A 48 8.54 15.88 5.61
CA SER A 48 7.29 16.36 5.04
C SER A 48 6.96 17.81 5.41
N VAL A 49 7.74 18.41 6.30
CA VAL A 49 7.58 19.77 6.82
C VAL A 49 8.91 20.50 6.91
N SER A 50 8.88 21.85 6.99
CA SER A 50 10.03 22.63 7.43
C SER A 50 9.94 22.90 8.94
N GLY A 51 11.10 22.94 9.61
CA GLY A 51 11.17 23.17 11.03
C GLY A 51 12.46 22.66 11.68
N THR A 52 12.39 22.40 12.99
CA THR A 52 13.54 21.96 13.78
C THR A 52 13.33 20.54 14.30
N VAL A 53 14.34 19.71 14.22
CA VAL A 53 14.33 18.35 14.80
C VAL A 53 14.28 18.47 16.33
N ALA A 54 13.15 18.08 16.91
CA ALA A 54 12.95 18.12 18.35
C ALA A 54 13.57 16.91 19.06
N ALA A 55 13.52 15.74 18.42
CA ALA A 55 14.10 14.50 18.94
C ALA A 55 14.38 13.49 17.81
N VAL A 56 15.34 12.60 18.04
CA VAL A 56 15.51 11.33 17.34
C VAL A 56 15.44 10.26 18.41
N GLU A 57 14.39 9.46 18.39
CA GLU A 57 14.05 8.55 19.49
C GLU A 57 13.27 7.32 19.01
N PRO A 58 13.40 6.18 19.73
CA PRO A 58 12.59 5.03 19.43
C PRO A 58 11.09 5.29 19.69
N PHE A 59 10.27 4.77 18.80
CA PHE A 59 8.79 4.83 18.88
C PHE A 59 8.23 3.42 18.81
N ARG A 60 7.21 3.13 19.62
CA ARG A 60 6.54 1.84 19.64
C ARG A 60 5.45 1.79 18.58
N LEU A 61 5.61 0.91 17.59
CA LEU A 61 4.62 0.67 16.55
C LEU A 61 3.37 -0.05 17.11
N SER A 62 2.27 0.00 16.38
CA SER A 62 1.02 -0.68 16.73
C SER A 62 1.16 -2.21 16.88
N ASN A 63 2.15 -2.83 16.22
CA ASN A 63 2.49 -4.24 16.37
C ASN A 63 3.44 -4.54 17.55
N GLY A 64 3.71 -3.55 18.40
CA GLY A 64 4.59 -3.65 19.57
C GLY A 64 6.09 -3.55 19.30
N ARG A 65 6.53 -3.56 18.03
CA ARG A 65 7.96 -3.43 17.68
C ARG A 65 8.44 -1.99 17.88
N MET A 66 9.71 -1.83 18.22
CA MET A 66 10.35 -0.51 18.31
C MET A 66 10.93 -0.12 16.96
N CYS A 67 10.79 1.16 16.61
CA CYS A 67 11.34 1.75 15.40
C CYS A 67 11.90 3.13 15.71
N ASP A 68 13.06 3.48 15.18
CA ASP A 68 13.59 4.83 15.29
C ASP A 68 12.66 5.81 14.56
N SER A 69 12.51 6.99 15.14
CA SER A 69 11.68 8.06 14.59
C SER A 69 12.37 9.41 14.72
N VAL A 70 12.10 10.31 13.78
CA VAL A 70 12.51 11.70 13.80
C VAL A 70 11.27 12.55 14.09
N VAL A 71 11.32 13.32 15.18
CA VAL A 71 10.27 14.25 15.59
C VAL A 71 10.66 15.65 15.14
N ILE A 72 9.81 16.31 14.34
CA ILE A 72 10.09 17.64 13.81
C ILE A 72 8.99 18.59 14.26
N LYS A 73 9.39 19.66 14.97
CA LYS A 73 8.49 20.77 15.31
C LYS A 73 8.44 21.72 14.11
N THR A 74 7.24 21.93 13.59
CA THR A 74 7.01 22.72 12.37
C THR A 74 7.24 24.21 12.64
N ASP A 75 7.84 24.92 11.69
CA ASP A 75 8.06 26.38 11.74
C ASP A 75 6.91 27.20 11.12
N GLY A 76 5.94 26.52 10.53
CA GLY A 76 4.79 27.14 9.85
C GLY A 76 5.07 27.66 8.43
N LYS A 77 6.33 27.72 8.00
CA LYS A 77 6.72 28.36 6.72
C LYS A 77 6.62 27.44 5.52
N GLN A 78 6.80 26.12 5.74
CA GLN A 78 6.83 25.12 4.67
C GLN A 78 7.85 25.40 3.56
N THR A 79 9.01 25.92 3.94
CA THR A 79 10.12 26.18 3.02
C THR A 79 10.60 24.86 2.39
N VAL A 80 10.65 24.82 1.08
CA VAL A 80 11.13 23.66 0.32
C VAL A 80 12.65 23.62 0.31
N ASP A 81 13.24 22.44 0.48
CA ASP A 81 14.67 22.23 0.41
C ASP A 81 15.18 22.60 -1.01
N PRO A 82 16.21 23.45 -1.14
CA PRO A 82 16.81 23.79 -2.43
C PRO A 82 17.35 22.57 -3.21
N ALA A 83 17.60 21.45 -2.54
CA ALA A 83 17.99 20.19 -3.16
C ALA A 83 16.85 19.52 -3.94
N VAL A 84 15.58 19.86 -3.64
CA VAL A 84 14.41 19.37 -4.37
C VAL A 84 14.31 20.10 -5.69
N LYS A 85 14.86 19.49 -6.72
CA LYS A 85 14.87 20.02 -8.10
C LYS A 85 14.75 18.88 -9.09
N ALA A 86 14.24 19.21 -10.30
CA ALA A 86 14.12 18.24 -11.39
C ALA A 86 15.47 17.56 -11.66
N PRO A 87 15.52 16.21 -11.61
CA PRO A 87 16.73 15.47 -11.93
C PRO A 87 16.96 15.46 -13.45
N GLU A 88 18.21 15.28 -13.85
CA GLU A 88 18.54 15.00 -15.24
C GLU A 88 18.39 13.48 -15.48
N VAL A 89 17.33 13.10 -16.20
CA VAL A 89 17.02 11.71 -16.51
C VAL A 89 17.24 11.44 -17.99
N THR A 90 18.35 10.82 -18.32
CA THR A 90 18.76 10.54 -19.70
C THR A 90 18.66 9.05 -20.06
N ASP A 91 18.72 8.17 -19.06
CA ASP A 91 18.73 6.73 -19.23
C ASP A 91 18.03 5.98 -18.08
N LYS A 92 18.02 4.66 -18.13
CA LYS A 92 17.43 3.80 -17.09
C LYS A 92 18.11 3.97 -15.74
N ALA A 93 19.44 4.13 -15.72
CA ALA A 93 20.18 4.23 -14.45
C ALA A 93 19.82 5.53 -13.71
N SER A 94 19.82 6.67 -14.41
CA SER A 94 19.42 7.98 -13.86
C SER A 94 17.94 8.00 -13.46
N PHE A 95 17.08 7.31 -14.20
CA PHE A 95 15.67 7.13 -13.80
C PHE A 95 15.54 6.42 -12.45
N LEU A 96 16.17 5.25 -12.31
CA LEU A 96 16.14 4.46 -11.08
C LEU A 96 16.79 5.19 -9.91
N ALA A 97 17.85 5.96 -10.18
CA ALA A 97 18.49 6.81 -9.19
C ALA A 97 17.53 7.91 -8.68
N ALA A 98 16.76 8.57 -9.56
CA ALA A 98 15.76 9.56 -9.18
C ALA A 98 14.66 8.94 -8.31
N VAL A 99 14.12 7.77 -8.70
CA VAL A 99 13.10 7.03 -7.94
C VAL A 99 13.62 6.65 -6.55
N ARG A 100 14.87 6.15 -6.47
CA ARG A 100 15.53 5.76 -5.21
C ARG A 100 15.78 6.98 -4.32
N GLU A 101 16.34 8.05 -4.89
CA GLU A 101 16.64 9.27 -4.12
C GLU A 101 15.37 9.89 -3.56
N CYS A 102 14.28 9.94 -4.31
CA CYS A 102 12.99 10.41 -3.84
C CYS A 102 12.29 9.47 -2.84
N GLY A 103 12.90 8.33 -2.51
CA GLY A 103 12.42 7.40 -1.49
C GLY A 103 11.07 6.76 -1.81
N LEU A 104 10.79 6.45 -3.09
CA LEU A 104 9.52 5.88 -3.52
C LEU A 104 9.39 4.43 -3.10
N VAL A 105 8.19 4.09 -2.62
CA VAL A 105 7.75 2.73 -2.30
C VAL A 105 6.38 2.47 -2.89
N GLY A 106 6.00 1.22 -3.03
CA GLY A 106 4.66 0.86 -3.48
C GLY A 106 3.58 1.37 -2.51
N LEU A 107 2.60 2.09 -3.02
CA LEU A 107 1.61 2.82 -2.22
C LEU A 107 0.27 2.07 -2.04
N GLY A 108 0.08 0.99 -2.78
CA GLY A 108 -1.13 0.13 -2.70
C GLY A 108 -1.00 -1.09 -1.78
N GLY A 109 0.03 -1.17 -0.93
CA GLY A 109 0.24 -2.35 -0.08
C GLY A 109 1.43 -2.23 0.85
N ALA A 110 2.29 -3.26 0.89
CA ALA A 110 3.34 -3.44 1.87
C ALA A 110 4.56 -2.48 1.77
N GLY A 111 4.53 -1.52 0.85
CA GLY A 111 5.60 -0.53 0.73
C GLY A 111 6.90 -1.10 0.15
N PHE A 112 6.84 -1.97 -0.83
CA PHE A 112 8.04 -2.48 -1.48
C PHE A 112 8.79 -1.35 -2.22
N PRO A 113 10.12 -1.20 -2.07
CA PRO A 113 10.87 -0.13 -2.71
C PRO A 113 10.72 -0.13 -4.24
N THR A 114 10.22 0.97 -4.79
CA THR A 114 9.82 1.07 -6.20
C THR A 114 11.02 0.89 -7.15
N HIS A 115 12.20 1.43 -6.81
CA HIS A 115 13.41 1.27 -7.64
C HIS A 115 13.82 -0.20 -7.80
N VAL A 116 13.57 -1.05 -6.79
CA VAL A 116 13.84 -2.50 -6.87
C VAL A 116 12.83 -3.18 -7.78
N LYS A 117 11.54 -2.85 -7.63
CA LYS A 117 10.46 -3.38 -8.50
C LYS A 117 10.70 -3.04 -9.98
N LEU A 118 11.16 -1.83 -10.27
CA LEU A 118 11.45 -1.36 -11.63
C LEU A 118 12.80 -1.87 -12.19
N SER A 119 13.52 -2.71 -11.44
CA SER A 119 14.80 -3.32 -11.83
C SER A 119 14.71 -4.84 -11.94
N PRO A 120 13.78 -5.41 -12.76
CA PRO A 120 13.72 -6.86 -12.94
C PRO A 120 15.01 -7.39 -13.57
N LYS A 121 15.32 -8.67 -13.30
CA LYS A 121 16.51 -9.35 -13.84
C LYS A 121 16.55 -9.33 -15.37
N ASN A 122 15.39 -9.53 -16.01
CA ASN A 122 15.23 -9.57 -17.47
C ASN A 122 14.27 -8.45 -17.93
N PRO A 123 14.73 -7.20 -18.05
CA PRO A 123 13.84 -6.08 -18.39
C PRO A 123 13.22 -6.21 -19.80
N ASP A 124 13.91 -6.86 -20.73
CA ASP A 124 13.42 -7.05 -22.10
C ASP A 124 12.28 -8.09 -22.21
N SER A 125 12.09 -8.91 -21.17
CA SER A 125 10.97 -9.85 -21.08
C SER A 125 9.67 -9.20 -20.61
N ILE A 126 9.70 -7.93 -20.15
CA ILE A 126 8.51 -7.22 -19.69
C ILE A 126 7.70 -6.79 -20.91
N THR A 127 6.48 -7.32 -20.99
CA THR A 127 5.52 -7.04 -22.07
C THR A 127 4.33 -6.23 -21.62
N ASP A 128 4.11 -6.13 -20.29
CA ASP A 128 2.96 -5.43 -19.72
C ASP A 128 3.35 -4.60 -18.50
N VAL A 129 3.00 -3.32 -18.52
CA VAL A 129 3.00 -2.43 -17.36
C VAL A 129 1.57 -2.17 -16.97
N ILE A 130 1.13 -2.75 -15.87
CA ILE A 130 -0.26 -2.69 -15.41
C ILE A 130 -0.35 -1.69 -14.26
N VAL A 131 -1.15 -0.66 -14.44
CA VAL A 131 -1.51 0.25 -13.35
C VAL A 131 -2.72 -0.32 -12.63
N ASN A 132 -2.54 -0.64 -11.37
CA ASN A 132 -3.61 -1.11 -10.49
C ASN A 132 -4.49 0.06 -10.08
N CYS A 133 -5.61 0.20 -10.78
CA CYS A 133 -6.67 1.17 -10.57
C CYS A 133 -7.94 0.50 -9.99
N ALA A 134 -7.84 -0.74 -9.50
CA ALA A 134 -9.00 -1.51 -9.04
C ALA A 134 -9.64 -0.89 -7.79
N GLU A 135 -8.82 -0.57 -6.75
CA GLU A 135 -9.31 -0.09 -5.46
C GLU A 135 -10.42 -1.00 -4.90
N CYS A 136 -10.11 -2.30 -4.81
CA CYS A 136 -11.07 -3.33 -4.41
C CYS A 136 -11.31 -3.39 -2.90
N GLU A 137 -10.50 -2.71 -2.09
CA GLU A 137 -10.66 -2.63 -0.63
C GLU A 137 -11.90 -1.79 -0.30
N PRO A 138 -12.89 -2.32 0.44
CA PRO A 138 -14.09 -1.55 0.79
C PRO A 138 -13.79 -0.29 1.58
N TYR A 139 -14.63 0.71 1.49
CA TYR A 139 -14.53 2.04 2.13
C TYR A 139 -13.46 2.98 1.56
N LEU A 140 -12.42 2.50 0.89
CA LEU A 140 -11.38 3.33 0.31
C LEU A 140 -11.87 3.99 -0.98
N THR A 141 -11.47 5.26 -1.17
CA THR A 141 -11.83 6.06 -2.35
C THR A 141 -10.69 6.95 -2.86
N SER A 142 -9.48 6.78 -2.30
CA SER A 142 -8.32 7.61 -2.62
C SER A 142 -7.82 7.41 -4.05
N ASP A 143 -7.78 6.17 -4.53
CA ASP A 143 -7.32 5.84 -5.88
C ASP A 143 -8.34 6.28 -6.93
N TYR A 144 -9.64 6.13 -6.65
CA TYR A 144 -10.71 6.66 -7.51
C TYR A 144 -10.61 8.18 -7.66
N ARG A 145 -10.43 8.91 -6.56
CA ARG A 145 -10.27 10.37 -6.60
C ARG A 145 -9.02 10.78 -7.39
N ARG A 146 -7.92 10.04 -7.23
CA ARG A 146 -6.71 10.26 -8.01
C ARG A 146 -6.93 10.10 -9.51
N MET A 147 -7.69 9.07 -9.92
CA MET A 147 -8.02 8.84 -11.33
C MET A 147 -8.86 9.96 -11.95
N VAL A 148 -9.82 10.52 -11.20
CA VAL A 148 -10.73 11.55 -11.75
C VAL A 148 -10.22 12.97 -11.57
N GLU A 149 -9.37 13.24 -10.58
CA GLU A 149 -8.85 14.58 -10.28
C GLU A 149 -7.51 14.87 -10.96
N GLU A 150 -6.66 13.85 -11.14
CA GLU A 150 -5.32 14.03 -11.73
C GLU A 150 -5.00 12.97 -12.81
N PRO A 151 -5.93 12.68 -13.75
CA PRO A 151 -5.75 11.63 -14.75
C PRO A 151 -4.55 11.88 -15.67
N GLU A 152 -4.23 13.14 -15.96
CA GLU A 152 -3.10 13.50 -16.81
C GLU A 152 -1.75 13.15 -16.15
N LYS A 153 -1.64 13.31 -14.82
CA LYS A 153 -0.43 12.91 -14.07
C LYS A 153 -0.27 11.41 -14.06
N LEU A 154 -1.37 10.67 -13.93
CA LEU A 154 -1.40 9.22 -13.99
C LEU A 154 -0.92 8.71 -15.36
N ILE A 155 -1.50 9.21 -16.44
CA ILE A 155 -1.13 8.85 -17.81
C ILE A 155 0.33 9.22 -18.09
N ALA A 156 0.77 10.42 -17.66
CA ALA A 156 2.15 10.86 -17.80
C ALA A 156 3.12 9.93 -17.05
N GLY A 157 2.74 9.46 -15.86
CA GLY A 157 3.52 8.50 -15.09
C GLY A 157 3.64 7.15 -15.80
N LEU A 158 2.56 6.62 -16.35
CA LEU A 158 2.59 5.40 -17.13
C LEU A 158 3.49 5.53 -18.35
N LYS A 159 3.38 6.64 -19.09
CA LYS A 159 4.29 6.93 -20.24
C LYS A 159 5.77 6.97 -19.85
N VAL A 160 6.06 7.51 -18.68
CA VAL A 160 7.44 7.57 -18.17
C VAL A 160 7.93 6.16 -17.82
N MET A 161 7.09 5.32 -17.23
CA MET A 161 7.43 3.92 -16.93
C MET A 161 7.64 3.07 -18.20
N LEU A 162 6.83 3.27 -19.23
CA LEU A 162 6.97 2.55 -20.51
C LEU A 162 8.33 2.82 -21.20
N LYS A 163 8.98 3.95 -20.93
CA LYS A 163 10.35 4.21 -21.44
C LYS A 163 11.39 3.24 -20.85
N LEU A 164 11.14 2.66 -19.67
CA LEU A 164 12.02 1.65 -19.08
C LEU A 164 11.86 0.26 -19.73
N PHE A 165 10.71 0.02 -20.34
CA PHE A 165 10.29 -1.29 -20.88
C PHE A 165 9.76 -1.11 -22.31
N PRO A 166 10.65 -0.97 -23.31
CA PRO A 166 10.27 -0.58 -24.68
C PRO A 166 9.40 -1.63 -25.39
N ASN A 167 9.39 -2.88 -24.90
CA ASN A 167 8.56 -3.95 -25.44
C ASN A 167 7.18 -4.03 -24.76
N ALA A 168 6.93 -3.21 -23.74
CA ALA A 168 5.73 -3.30 -22.93
C ALA A 168 4.61 -2.39 -23.43
N LYS A 169 3.37 -2.85 -23.21
CA LYS A 169 2.16 -2.03 -23.30
C LYS A 169 1.68 -1.65 -21.91
N GLY A 170 1.10 -0.46 -21.80
CA GLY A 170 0.52 0.06 -20.57
C GLY A 170 -0.97 -0.27 -20.48
N THR A 171 -1.42 -0.74 -19.32
CA THR A 171 -2.86 -0.96 -19.07
C THR A 171 -3.27 -0.30 -17.78
N LEU A 172 -4.26 0.61 -17.86
CA LEU A 172 -4.97 1.15 -16.70
C LEU A 172 -6.13 0.20 -16.37
N ALA A 173 -5.99 -0.57 -15.29
CA ALA A 173 -6.93 -1.64 -14.94
C ALA A 173 -7.90 -1.17 -13.84
N VAL A 174 -9.13 -0.82 -14.23
CA VAL A 174 -10.15 -0.15 -13.41
C VAL A 174 -11.35 -1.06 -13.21
N GLU A 175 -11.90 -1.14 -11.99
CA GLU A 175 -13.15 -1.89 -11.75
C GLU A 175 -14.38 -1.20 -12.38
N ASP A 176 -15.34 -2.01 -12.85
CA ASP A 176 -16.53 -1.59 -13.60
C ASP A 176 -17.55 -0.79 -12.76
N ASN A 177 -17.37 -0.72 -11.43
CA ASN A 177 -18.12 0.16 -10.53
C ASN A 177 -17.66 1.64 -10.58
N LYS A 178 -16.68 1.97 -11.44
CA LYS A 178 -16.13 3.34 -11.65
C LYS A 178 -16.28 3.75 -13.12
N PRO A 179 -17.52 3.78 -13.68
CA PRO A 179 -17.75 3.99 -15.12
C PRO A 179 -17.30 5.37 -15.62
N ASP A 180 -17.39 6.39 -14.79
CA ASP A 180 -16.93 7.76 -15.08
C ASP A 180 -15.40 7.84 -15.20
N ALA A 181 -14.65 7.19 -14.29
CA ALA A 181 -13.20 7.10 -14.38
C ALA A 181 -12.77 6.32 -15.64
N ILE A 182 -13.44 5.19 -15.94
CA ILE A 182 -13.19 4.43 -17.17
C ILE A 182 -13.44 5.28 -18.42
N ALA A 183 -14.54 6.01 -18.48
CA ALA A 183 -14.88 6.87 -19.62
C ALA A 183 -13.87 8.01 -19.79
N LEU A 184 -13.46 8.66 -18.68
CA LEU A 184 -12.47 9.72 -18.66
C LEU A 184 -11.11 9.22 -19.15
N LEU A 185 -10.61 8.13 -18.58
CA LEU A 185 -9.31 7.56 -18.96
C LEU A 185 -9.30 7.09 -20.41
N LYS A 186 -10.35 6.42 -20.89
CA LYS A 186 -10.48 6.04 -22.32
C LYS A 186 -10.47 7.26 -23.25
N LYS A 187 -11.14 8.36 -22.87
CA LYS A 187 -11.13 9.61 -23.63
C LYS A 187 -9.73 10.20 -23.73
N LEU A 188 -8.97 10.22 -22.61
CA LEU A 188 -7.65 10.83 -22.56
C LEU A 188 -6.57 9.95 -23.21
N THR A 189 -6.79 8.65 -23.31
CA THR A 189 -5.83 7.70 -23.91
C THR A 189 -6.21 7.27 -25.34
N LYS A 190 -7.25 7.86 -25.94
CA LYS A 190 -7.79 7.41 -27.25
C LYS A 190 -6.75 7.46 -28.39
N ASP A 191 -5.81 8.39 -28.32
CA ASP A 191 -4.78 8.59 -29.35
C ASP A 191 -3.44 7.91 -28.98
N GLU A 192 -3.40 7.17 -27.86
CA GLU A 192 -2.21 6.43 -27.41
C GLU A 192 -2.24 5.00 -27.95
N THR A 193 -1.20 4.62 -28.68
CA THR A 193 -1.09 3.28 -29.29
C THR A 193 -0.65 2.22 -28.30
N ASP A 194 0.08 2.63 -27.26
CA ASP A 194 0.73 1.73 -26.29
C ASP A 194 0.03 1.72 -24.93
N ILE A 195 -1.08 2.47 -24.79
CA ILE A 195 -1.85 2.55 -23.54
C ILE A 195 -3.30 2.14 -23.76
N SER A 196 -3.80 1.26 -22.92
CA SER A 196 -5.20 0.81 -22.93
C SER A 196 -5.85 0.94 -21.55
N VAL A 197 -7.20 0.93 -21.54
CA VAL A 197 -7.99 0.91 -20.30
C VAL A 197 -8.81 -0.37 -20.26
N ALA A 198 -8.53 -1.23 -19.28
CA ALA A 198 -9.26 -2.47 -19.04
C ALA A 198 -10.32 -2.25 -17.96
N ALA A 199 -11.61 -2.51 -18.32
CA ALA A 199 -12.68 -2.56 -17.34
C ALA A 199 -12.69 -3.97 -16.71
N LEU A 200 -12.51 -4.05 -15.40
CA LEU A 200 -12.45 -5.28 -14.63
C LEU A 200 -13.75 -5.47 -13.85
N HIS A 201 -14.17 -6.73 -13.70
CA HIS A 201 -15.31 -7.03 -12.85
C HIS A 201 -15.03 -6.66 -11.40
N THR A 202 -15.94 -5.89 -10.79
CA THR A 202 -15.85 -5.49 -9.38
C THR A 202 -15.97 -6.70 -8.48
N LYS A 203 -14.89 -7.00 -7.75
CA LYS A 203 -14.85 -8.07 -6.74
C LYS A 203 -13.62 -7.90 -5.84
N TYR A 204 -13.67 -8.45 -4.65
CA TYR A 204 -12.49 -8.53 -3.79
C TYR A 204 -11.88 -9.94 -3.86
N PRO A 205 -10.54 -10.09 -4.02
CA PRO A 205 -9.49 -9.07 -4.12
C PRO A 205 -9.00 -8.82 -5.57
N GLN A 206 -9.76 -8.10 -6.38
CA GLN A 206 -9.41 -7.84 -7.79
C GLN A 206 -8.07 -7.10 -7.95
N GLY A 207 -7.73 -6.21 -7.00
CA GLY A 207 -6.47 -5.47 -6.97
C GLY A 207 -5.26 -6.28 -6.45
N SER A 208 -5.43 -7.53 -6.05
CA SER A 208 -4.31 -8.41 -5.73
C SER A 208 -3.45 -8.64 -6.99
N GLU A 209 -2.14 -8.49 -6.87
CA GLU A 209 -1.19 -8.52 -7.99
C GLU A 209 -1.39 -9.73 -8.92
N ARG A 210 -1.52 -10.94 -8.34
CA ARG A 210 -1.75 -12.18 -9.11
C ARG A 210 -3.08 -12.19 -9.85
N HIS A 211 -4.15 -11.76 -9.18
CA HIS A 211 -5.50 -11.73 -9.77
C HIS A 211 -5.59 -10.66 -10.85
N LEU A 212 -4.94 -9.52 -10.65
CA LEU A 212 -4.90 -8.43 -11.60
C LEU A 212 -4.14 -8.83 -12.87
N ILE A 213 -2.97 -9.47 -12.76
CA ILE A 213 -2.21 -9.99 -13.89
C ILE A 213 -3.07 -10.96 -14.67
N TYR A 214 -3.72 -11.92 -13.99
CA TYR A 214 -4.59 -12.88 -14.67
C TYR A 214 -5.77 -12.22 -15.37
N ALA A 215 -6.43 -11.27 -14.73
CA ALA A 215 -7.58 -10.56 -15.30
C ALA A 215 -7.22 -9.73 -16.54
N VAL A 216 -6.02 -9.15 -16.57
CA VAL A 216 -5.57 -8.28 -17.68
C VAL A 216 -4.92 -9.09 -18.81
N THR A 217 -4.12 -10.12 -18.48
CA THR A 217 -3.25 -10.79 -19.46
C THR A 217 -3.60 -12.27 -19.71
N GLY A 218 -4.42 -12.87 -18.84
CA GLY A 218 -4.68 -14.33 -18.87
C GLY A 218 -3.52 -15.18 -18.30
N ARG A 219 -2.38 -14.58 -17.93
CA ARG A 219 -1.23 -15.30 -17.37
C ARG A 219 -1.44 -15.55 -15.88
N ALA A 220 -1.21 -16.77 -15.43
CA ALA A 220 -1.29 -17.15 -14.02
C ALA A 220 0.12 -17.21 -13.42
N ILE A 221 0.25 -16.72 -12.19
CA ILE A 221 1.47 -16.84 -11.38
C ILE A 221 1.14 -17.46 -10.02
N ASN A 222 2.05 -18.29 -9.51
CA ASN A 222 1.92 -18.92 -8.21
C ASN A 222 2.64 -18.12 -7.10
N SER A 223 2.65 -18.66 -5.88
CA SER A 223 3.25 -17.99 -4.71
C SER A 223 4.75 -17.78 -4.79
N SER A 224 5.47 -18.63 -5.54
CA SER A 224 6.93 -18.54 -5.71
C SER A 224 7.37 -17.61 -6.84
N MET A 225 6.44 -17.15 -7.70
CA MET A 225 6.72 -16.29 -8.85
C MET A 225 6.51 -14.82 -8.51
N LEU A 226 7.32 -13.97 -9.11
CA LEU A 226 7.14 -12.53 -9.14
C LEU A 226 6.36 -12.09 -10.40
N PRO A 227 5.69 -10.93 -10.40
CA PRO A 227 5.06 -10.37 -11.60
C PRO A 227 5.97 -10.32 -12.84
N ALA A 228 7.25 -10.01 -12.63
CA ALA A 228 8.26 -9.97 -13.69
C ALA A 228 8.51 -11.33 -14.35
N ASP A 229 8.33 -12.44 -13.65
CA ASP A 229 8.46 -13.80 -14.21
C ASP A 229 7.33 -14.09 -15.22
N ALA A 230 6.21 -13.38 -15.09
CA ALA A 230 5.12 -13.40 -16.07
C ALA A 230 5.22 -12.25 -17.09
N GLY A 231 6.34 -11.53 -17.15
CA GLY A 231 6.52 -10.40 -18.05
C GLY A 231 5.71 -9.16 -17.68
N CYS A 232 5.34 -9.01 -16.40
CA CYS A 232 4.49 -7.91 -15.93
C CYS A 232 5.21 -7.04 -14.89
N ILE A 233 4.97 -5.73 -14.95
CA ILE A 233 5.21 -4.79 -13.85
C ILE A 233 3.83 -4.28 -13.40
N VAL A 234 3.56 -4.33 -12.09
CA VAL A 234 2.27 -3.89 -11.53
C VAL A 234 2.53 -2.81 -10.49
N ASP A 235 2.00 -1.62 -10.68
CA ASP A 235 2.09 -0.54 -9.71
C ASP A 235 0.72 0.12 -9.47
N ASN A 236 0.50 0.55 -8.22
CA ASN A 236 -0.72 1.26 -7.83
C ASN A 236 -0.77 2.67 -8.46
N VAL A 237 -1.97 3.19 -8.68
CA VAL A 237 -2.28 4.53 -9.21
C VAL A 237 -1.39 5.61 -8.58
N ASP A 238 -1.35 5.68 -7.25
CA ASP A 238 -0.63 6.72 -6.52
C ASP A 238 0.89 6.56 -6.66
N THR A 239 1.38 5.32 -6.75
CA THR A 239 2.80 5.01 -7.03
C THR A 239 3.21 5.56 -8.40
N VAL A 240 2.38 5.36 -9.42
CA VAL A 240 2.65 5.82 -10.80
C VAL A 240 2.69 7.35 -10.87
N VAL A 241 1.79 8.03 -10.17
CA VAL A 241 1.83 9.50 -10.05
C VAL A 241 3.10 9.96 -9.31
N ALA A 242 3.48 9.28 -8.23
CA ALA A 242 4.69 9.59 -7.48
C ALA A 242 5.96 9.37 -8.32
N ILE A 243 6.02 8.32 -9.15
CA ILE A 243 7.11 8.09 -10.11
C ILE A 243 7.24 9.28 -11.07
N ASN A 244 6.12 9.75 -11.63
CA ASN A 244 6.14 10.92 -12.51
C ASN A 244 6.73 12.16 -11.83
N GLN A 245 6.30 12.44 -10.59
CA GLN A 245 6.80 13.57 -9.80
C GLN A 245 8.28 13.44 -9.45
N ALA A 246 8.74 12.25 -9.08
CA ALA A 246 10.15 12.01 -8.78
C ALA A 246 11.05 12.25 -10.00
N VAL A 247 10.65 11.72 -11.14
CA VAL A 247 11.47 11.75 -12.36
C VAL A 247 11.44 13.11 -13.05
N ARG A 248 10.32 13.86 -12.97
CA ARG A 248 10.17 15.16 -13.62
C ARG A 248 10.46 16.35 -12.74
N GLU A 249 10.17 16.24 -11.46
CA GLU A 249 10.22 17.34 -10.50
C GLU A 249 11.28 17.12 -9.41
N GLY A 250 11.82 15.90 -9.26
CA GLY A 250 12.70 15.52 -8.16
C GLY A 250 11.99 15.55 -6.80
N LYS A 251 10.67 15.38 -6.79
CA LYS A 251 9.84 15.52 -5.60
C LYS A 251 9.83 14.21 -4.80
N PRO A 252 10.37 14.22 -3.56
CA PRO A 252 10.33 13.05 -2.70
C PRO A 252 8.92 12.66 -2.27
N LEU A 253 8.76 11.39 -1.85
CA LEU A 253 7.49 10.91 -1.29
C LEU A 253 7.30 11.44 0.13
N MET A 254 6.51 12.50 0.26
CA MET A 254 6.27 13.24 1.51
C MET A 254 4.79 13.29 1.90
N HIS A 255 3.90 12.87 1.02
CA HIS A 255 2.46 12.94 1.22
C HIS A 255 1.78 11.63 0.86
N ARG A 256 0.65 11.37 1.50
CA ARG A 256 -0.25 10.28 1.16
C ARG A 256 -1.67 10.81 1.04
N ILE A 257 -2.47 10.19 0.18
CA ILE A 257 -3.92 10.34 0.27
C ILE A 257 -4.41 9.27 1.24
N VAL A 258 -5.12 9.70 2.28
CA VAL A 258 -5.67 8.83 3.33
C VAL A 258 -7.18 9.03 3.38
N THR A 259 -7.93 7.94 3.20
CA THR A 259 -9.39 7.94 3.37
C THR A 259 -9.71 7.83 4.87
N VAL A 260 -10.29 8.86 5.46
CA VAL A 260 -10.82 8.82 6.83
C VAL A 260 -12.31 8.56 6.75
N THR A 261 -12.79 7.44 7.30
CA THR A 261 -14.16 6.95 7.05
C THR A 261 -14.65 6.02 8.18
N GLY A 262 -15.87 5.57 8.03
CA GLY A 262 -16.61 4.73 8.99
C GLY A 262 -17.77 5.49 9.60
N ASP A 263 -18.69 4.75 10.19
CA ASP A 263 -19.93 5.29 10.78
C ASP A 263 -19.70 6.04 12.09
N ALA A 264 -18.51 5.93 12.68
CA ALA A 264 -18.11 6.71 13.86
C ALA A 264 -17.58 8.11 13.52
N VAL A 265 -17.19 8.38 12.25
CA VAL A 265 -16.56 9.66 11.83
C VAL A 265 -17.62 10.68 11.45
N ALA A 266 -17.48 11.92 11.92
CA ALA A 266 -18.46 12.97 11.67
C ALA A 266 -18.55 13.37 10.19
N ASN A 267 -17.40 13.58 9.53
CA ASN A 267 -17.33 14.00 8.14
C ASN A 267 -16.33 13.11 7.37
N PRO A 268 -16.74 11.92 6.89
CA PRO A 268 -15.87 11.04 6.12
C PRO A 268 -15.38 11.71 4.85
N GLN A 269 -14.05 11.66 4.60
CA GLN A 269 -13.44 12.30 3.44
C GLN A 269 -12.01 11.78 3.19
N ASN A 270 -11.45 12.13 2.02
CA ASN A 270 -10.05 11.90 1.69
C ASN A 270 -9.21 13.13 2.06
N PHE A 271 -8.05 12.90 2.65
CA PHE A 271 -7.07 13.94 2.98
C PHE A 271 -5.76 13.71 2.23
N ILE A 272 -5.15 14.79 1.73
CA ILE A 272 -3.73 14.79 1.38
C ILE A 272 -2.96 15.06 2.66
N VAL A 273 -2.33 14.02 3.19
CA VAL A 273 -1.69 14.02 4.50
C VAL A 273 -0.18 14.07 4.36
N ARG A 274 0.50 14.93 5.12
CA ARG A 274 1.94 14.90 5.27
C ARG A 274 2.35 13.66 6.07
N ILE A 275 3.34 12.92 5.57
CA ILE A 275 3.86 11.75 6.28
C ILE A 275 4.38 12.19 7.65
N GLY A 276 3.97 11.47 8.70
CA GLY A 276 4.28 11.78 10.08
C GLY A 276 3.19 12.56 10.83
N THR A 277 2.11 12.99 10.15
CA THR A 277 0.92 13.55 10.80
C THR A 277 0.23 12.48 11.64
N ASN A 278 -0.22 12.84 12.83
CA ASN A 278 -0.89 11.91 13.74
C ASN A 278 -2.33 11.61 13.29
N TYR A 279 -2.81 10.40 13.49
CA TYR A 279 -4.21 10.05 13.19
C TYR A 279 -5.23 10.86 14.00
N ASN A 280 -4.92 11.27 15.23
CA ASN A 280 -5.77 12.18 16.00
C ASN A 280 -6.08 13.47 15.22
N GLU A 281 -5.06 14.07 14.58
CA GLU A 281 -5.24 15.30 13.81
C GLU A 281 -6.17 15.10 12.60
N LEU A 282 -6.15 13.90 11.99
CA LEU A 282 -7.06 13.58 10.89
C LEU A 282 -8.50 13.44 11.37
N ILE A 283 -8.72 12.85 12.54
CA ILE A 283 -10.06 12.74 13.14
C ILE A 283 -10.57 14.11 13.54
N GLU A 284 -9.75 14.97 14.16
CA GLU A 284 -10.12 16.33 14.50
C GLU A 284 -10.53 17.14 13.26
N GLU A 285 -9.75 17.03 12.16
CA GLU A 285 -10.07 17.69 10.90
C GLU A 285 -11.32 17.13 10.23
N ALA A 286 -11.62 15.85 10.44
CA ALA A 286 -12.86 15.20 10.00
C ALA A 286 -14.07 15.56 10.90
N GLY A 287 -13.92 16.49 11.84
CA GLY A 287 -15.01 16.95 12.73
C GLY A 287 -15.20 16.09 13.99
N GLY A 288 -14.27 15.19 14.28
CA GLY A 288 -14.32 14.30 15.43
C GLY A 288 -15.17 13.05 15.21
N PHE A 289 -15.52 12.40 16.31
CA PHE A 289 -16.42 11.25 16.30
C PHE A 289 -17.86 11.67 16.62
N VAL A 290 -18.83 11.08 15.92
CA VAL A 290 -20.26 11.19 16.26
C VAL A 290 -20.61 10.25 17.42
N GLN A 291 -19.84 9.17 17.56
CA GLN A 291 -19.93 8.17 18.63
C GLN A 291 -18.55 7.58 18.85
N GLU A 292 -18.23 7.18 20.07
CA GLU A 292 -16.98 6.49 20.40
C GLU A 292 -16.86 5.22 19.54
N PRO A 293 -15.78 5.03 18.78
CA PRO A 293 -15.61 3.86 17.93
C PRO A 293 -15.37 2.59 18.75
N ALA A 294 -16.08 1.52 18.42
CA ALA A 294 -15.83 0.19 18.97
C ALA A 294 -14.61 -0.46 18.28
N LYS A 295 -14.30 -0.04 17.05
CA LYS A 295 -13.17 -0.56 16.27
C LYS A 295 -12.53 0.53 15.44
N ILE A 296 -11.20 0.62 15.52
CA ILE A 296 -10.38 1.50 14.69
C ILE A 296 -9.41 0.65 13.88
N VAL A 297 -9.38 0.84 12.56
CA VAL A 297 -8.54 0.10 11.64
C VAL A 297 -7.67 1.06 10.86
N SER A 298 -6.36 0.85 10.88
CA SER A 298 -5.41 1.49 9.96
C SER A 298 -5.38 0.68 8.66
N GLY A 299 -5.90 1.26 7.59
CA GLY A 299 -6.18 0.59 6.32
C GLY A 299 -7.66 0.27 6.13
N GLY A 300 -7.97 -0.57 5.17
CA GLY A 300 -9.34 -1.04 4.92
C GLY A 300 -9.74 -2.24 5.79
N PRO A 301 -11.01 -2.66 5.74
CA PRO A 301 -11.54 -3.70 6.62
C PRO A 301 -10.98 -5.10 6.33
N MET A 302 -10.44 -5.35 5.13
CA MET A 302 -9.96 -6.66 4.72
C MET A 302 -8.47 -6.86 5.00
N MET A 303 -7.63 -5.87 4.66
CA MET A 303 -6.17 -5.96 4.76
C MET A 303 -5.56 -5.04 5.83
N GLY A 304 -6.34 -4.14 6.41
CA GLY A 304 -5.91 -3.26 7.50
C GLY A 304 -5.70 -4.02 8.81
N PHE A 305 -5.17 -3.33 9.79
CA PHE A 305 -4.96 -3.86 11.14
C PHE A 305 -5.60 -2.97 12.20
N GLY A 306 -6.16 -3.60 13.21
CA GLY A 306 -6.77 -2.89 14.35
C GLY A 306 -5.73 -2.11 15.14
N ILE A 307 -6.08 -0.88 15.52
CA ILE A 307 -5.29 -0.05 16.42
C ILE A 307 -6.15 0.35 17.63
N PHE A 308 -5.49 0.53 18.76
CA PHE A 308 -6.17 0.89 20.03
C PHE A 308 -5.89 2.35 20.45
N ASP A 309 -5.01 3.03 19.71
CA ASP A 309 -4.59 4.40 19.99
C ASP A 309 -4.45 5.16 18.65
N LEU A 310 -4.96 6.37 18.62
CA LEU A 310 -4.85 7.27 17.48
C LEU A 310 -3.55 8.08 17.47
N ASN A 311 -2.73 7.98 18.53
CA ASN A 311 -1.42 8.61 18.60
C ASN A 311 -0.37 7.85 17.75
N VAL A 312 -0.75 7.54 16.53
CA VAL A 312 0.05 6.82 15.54
C VAL A 312 0.30 7.75 14.35
N PRO A 313 1.57 7.93 13.94
CA PRO A 313 1.89 8.76 12.78
C PRO A 313 1.53 8.06 11.47
N THR A 314 1.05 8.84 10.50
CA THR A 314 0.89 8.37 9.12
C THR A 314 2.25 8.04 8.50
N THR A 315 2.26 7.01 7.67
CA THR A 315 3.46 6.50 6.99
C THR A 315 3.27 6.50 5.47
N LYS A 316 4.31 6.13 4.73
CA LYS A 316 4.23 5.93 3.27
C LYS A 316 3.19 4.90 2.86
N THR A 317 2.85 3.96 3.74
CA THR A 317 1.89 2.87 3.48
C THR A 317 0.49 3.14 4.03
N SER A 318 0.27 4.25 4.73
CA SER A 318 -1.07 4.63 5.20
C SER A 318 -2.01 4.89 4.03
N SER A 319 -3.15 4.17 3.98
CA SER A 319 -4.16 4.28 2.92
C SER A 319 -5.51 4.77 3.45
N ALA A 320 -5.88 4.32 4.66
CA ALA A 320 -7.14 4.72 5.28
C ALA A 320 -7.06 4.68 6.81
N LEU A 321 -8.01 5.37 7.43
CA LEU A 321 -8.38 5.25 8.84
C LEU A 321 -9.88 4.97 8.89
N LEU A 322 -10.25 3.74 9.24
CA LEU A 322 -11.64 3.28 9.31
C LEU A 322 -12.06 3.15 10.77
N CYS A 323 -13.08 3.91 11.18
CA CYS A 323 -13.60 3.94 12.54
C CYS A 323 -15.05 3.48 12.55
N LEU A 324 -15.33 2.35 13.21
CA LEU A 324 -16.62 1.68 13.22
C LEU A 324 -17.24 1.73 14.62
N THR A 325 -18.56 1.96 14.68
CA THR A 325 -19.33 1.95 15.92
C THR A 325 -19.59 0.56 16.46
N HIS A 326 -19.39 -0.48 15.64
CA HIS A 326 -19.55 -1.90 16.00
C HIS A 326 -18.33 -2.71 15.58
N ASP A 327 -18.02 -3.77 16.35
CA ASP A 327 -17.05 -4.79 15.97
C ASP A 327 -17.73 -6.15 15.84
N ASP A 328 -18.33 -6.40 14.69
CA ASP A 328 -19.03 -7.67 14.38
C ASP A 328 -18.15 -8.91 14.58
N VAL A 329 -16.83 -8.76 14.52
CA VAL A 329 -15.89 -9.87 14.72
C VAL A 329 -15.74 -10.16 16.21
N ALA A 330 -15.58 -9.12 17.05
CA ALA A 330 -15.47 -9.27 18.50
C ALA A 330 -16.78 -9.76 19.12
N ASP A 331 -17.91 -9.32 18.59
CA ASP A 331 -19.26 -9.69 19.06
C ASP A 331 -19.68 -11.11 18.62
N SER A 332 -18.96 -11.70 17.66
CA SER A 332 -19.27 -13.01 17.10
C SER A 332 -18.64 -14.14 17.92
N GLN A 333 -19.41 -15.20 18.18
CA GLN A 333 -18.90 -16.42 18.81
C GLN A 333 -18.63 -17.49 17.75
N PRO A 334 -17.36 -17.91 17.55
CA PRO A 334 -17.05 -19.01 16.64
C PRO A 334 -17.71 -20.32 17.07
N SER A 335 -18.24 -21.06 16.11
CA SER A 335 -18.83 -22.38 16.33
C SER A 335 -18.17 -23.45 15.46
N ALA A 336 -18.55 -24.72 15.69
CA ALA A 336 -18.05 -25.84 14.90
C ALA A 336 -18.40 -25.66 13.41
N CYS A 337 -17.52 -26.13 12.53
CA CYS A 337 -17.73 -26.09 11.08
C CYS A 337 -18.95 -26.94 10.68
N ILE A 338 -19.89 -26.35 9.96
CA ILE A 338 -21.09 -27.04 9.44
C ILE A 338 -20.90 -27.64 8.05
N ASN A 339 -19.69 -27.62 7.50
CA ASN A 339 -19.31 -28.16 6.18
C ASN A 339 -20.14 -27.60 4.99
N CYS A 340 -20.54 -26.33 5.04
CA CYS A 340 -21.38 -25.69 4.00
C CYS A 340 -20.66 -25.38 2.68
N GLY A 341 -19.33 -25.43 2.62
CA GLY A 341 -18.53 -25.18 1.40
C GLY A 341 -18.33 -23.71 1.01
N ARG A 342 -19.01 -22.73 1.63
CA ARG A 342 -18.92 -21.30 1.26
C ARG A 342 -17.51 -20.75 1.20
N CYS A 343 -16.63 -21.18 2.12
CA CYS A 343 -15.23 -20.74 2.14
C CYS A 343 -14.44 -21.22 0.90
N VAL A 344 -14.79 -22.38 0.34
CA VAL A 344 -14.19 -22.92 -0.89
C VAL A 344 -14.71 -22.16 -2.11
N GLU A 345 -16.02 -21.92 -2.15
CA GLU A 345 -16.68 -21.24 -3.25
C GLU A 345 -16.14 -19.80 -3.45
N VAL A 346 -15.92 -19.07 -2.35
CA VAL A 346 -15.47 -17.69 -2.39
C VAL A 346 -13.94 -17.55 -2.56
N CYS A 347 -13.18 -18.64 -2.40
CA CYS A 347 -11.72 -18.58 -2.37
C CYS A 347 -11.13 -18.18 -3.74
N PRO A 348 -10.48 -17.01 -3.86
CA PRO A 348 -9.87 -16.58 -5.11
C PRO A 348 -8.64 -17.40 -5.49
N GLY A 349 -7.90 -17.94 -4.50
CA GLY A 349 -6.76 -18.85 -4.68
C GLY A 349 -7.16 -20.30 -4.96
N ARG A 350 -8.48 -20.61 -4.96
CA ARG A 350 -9.03 -21.95 -5.22
C ARG A 350 -8.46 -23.05 -4.33
N VAL A 351 -8.04 -22.70 -3.12
CA VAL A 351 -7.66 -23.64 -2.07
C VAL A 351 -8.88 -24.06 -1.24
N VAL A 352 -8.70 -24.95 -0.28
CA VAL A 352 -9.75 -25.39 0.63
C VAL A 352 -9.53 -24.81 2.04
N PRO A 353 -10.00 -23.57 2.34
CA PRO A 353 -9.61 -22.82 3.54
C PRO A 353 -9.92 -23.57 4.85
N LYS A 354 -11.00 -24.35 4.88
CA LYS A 354 -11.35 -25.16 6.07
C LYS A 354 -10.28 -26.21 6.37
N LEU A 355 -9.78 -26.92 5.35
CA LEU A 355 -8.73 -27.92 5.55
C LEU A 355 -7.41 -27.26 5.94
N LEU A 356 -7.06 -26.14 5.30
CA LEU A 356 -5.85 -25.39 5.63
C LEU A 356 -5.86 -24.92 7.09
N ALA A 357 -7.00 -24.39 7.55
CA ALA A 357 -7.15 -23.99 8.95
C ALA A 357 -7.04 -25.21 9.91
N ASP A 358 -7.67 -26.35 9.59
CA ASP A 358 -7.60 -27.55 10.41
C ASP A 358 -6.16 -28.10 10.51
N TYR A 359 -5.37 -28.04 9.41
CA TYR A 359 -3.96 -28.46 9.43
C TYR A 359 -3.09 -27.47 10.19
N ALA A 360 -3.31 -26.17 9.99
CA ALA A 360 -2.62 -25.14 10.74
C ALA A 360 -2.87 -25.26 12.25
N GLU A 361 -4.10 -25.43 12.70
CA GLU A 361 -4.46 -25.65 14.11
C GLU A 361 -3.76 -26.88 14.73
N ARG A 362 -3.43 -27.88 13.91
CA ARG A 362 -2.72 -29.10 14.32
C ARG A 362 -1.22 -29.05 14.13
N HIS A 363 -0.68 -27.93 13.61
CA HIS A 363 0.73 -27.78 13.24
C HIS A 363 1.21 -28.82 12.19
N ASP A 364 0.30 -29.28 11.31
CA ASP A 364 0.57 -30.25 10.26
C ASP A 364 0.94 -29.52 8.96
N LEU A 365 2.19 -29.07 8.88
CA LEU A 365 2.66 -28.30 7.74
C LEU A 365 2.75 -29.12 6.48
N GLU A 366 3.16 -30.37 6.58
CA GLU A 366 3.29 -31.25 5.42
C GLU A 366 1.96 -31.34 4.65
N ARG A 367 0.85 -31.56 5.38
CA ARG A 367 -0.48 -31.59 4.75
C ARG A 367 -0.96 -30.21 4.33
N PHE A 368 -0.60 -29.14 5.08
CA PHE A 368 -0.91 -27.77 4.69
C PHE A 368 -0.30 -27.44 3.34
N GLU A 369 0.98 -27.74 3.14
CA GLU A 369 1.69 -27.52 1.87
C GLU A 369 1.15 -28.45 0.76
N ALA A 370 0.94 -29.74 1.05
CA ALA A 370 0.37 -30.70 0.09
C ALA A 370 -1.03 -30.29 -0.41
N CYS A 371 -1.78 -29.49 0.41
CA CYS A 371 -3.06 -28.90 0.03
C CYS A 371 -2.94 -27.50 -0.59
N ASN A 372 -1.78 -27.11 -1.10
CA ASN A 372 -1.48 -25.83 -1.68
C ASN A 372 -1.72 -24.63 -0.71
N GLY A 373 -1.42 -24.80 0.58
CA GLY A 373 -1.62 -23.76 1.58
C GLY A 373 -0.85 -22.47 1.28
N LEU A 374 0.34 -22.59 0.66
CA LEU A 374 1.17 -21.46 0.25
C LEU A 374 0.53 -20.59 -0.87
N GLU A 375 -0.47 -21.11 -1.58
CA GLU A 375 -1.23 -20.32 -2.56
C GLU A 375 -2.31 -19.43 -1.92
N CYS A 376 -2.50 -19.50 -0.61
CA CYS A 376 -3.40 -18.60 0.10
C CYS A 376 -2.89 -17.15 0.00
N CYS A 377 -3.72 -16.26 -0.54
CA CYS A 377 -3.40 -14.83 -0.65
C CYS A 377 -3.86 -14.01 0.57
N GLU A 378 -4.26 -14.66 1.65
CA GLU A 378 -4.62 -14.06 2.95
C GLU A 378 -5.72 -12.98 2.87
N CYS A 379 -6.57 -13.05 1.84
CA CYS A 379 -7.55 -12.02 1.53
C CYS A 379 -8.73 -11.89 2.53
N GLY A 380 -8.92 -12.85 3.44
CA GLY A 380 -10.00 -12.82 4.43
C GLY A 380 -11.39 -13.25 3.94
N CYS A 381 -11.61 -13.43 2.63
CA CYS A 381 -12.94 -13.75 2.08
C CYS A 381 -13.59 -14.98 2.73
N CYS A 382 -12.80 -16.02 2.98
CA CYS A 382 -13.30 -17.26 3.60
C CYS A 382 -13.78 -17.06 5.06
N SER A 383 -13.08 -16.22 5.83
CA SER A 383 -13.50 -15.88 7.19
C SER A 383 -14.78 -15.05 7.17
N TYR A 384 -14.85 -14.07 6.26
CA TYR A 384 -16.01 -13.18 6.12
C TYR A 384 -17.30 -13.92 5.81
N VAL A 385 -17.28 -14.88 4.86
CA VAL A 385 -18.49 -15.63 4.45
C VAL A 385 -18.83 -16.79 5.35
N CYS A 386 -18.00 -17.09 6.37
CA CYS A 386 -18.19 -18.26 7.24
C CYS A 386 -19.41 -18.07 8.17
N PRO A 387 -20.48 -18.86 8.03
CA PRO A 387 -21.65 -18.74 8.91
C PRO A 387 -21.35 -19.20 10.35
N ALA A 388 -20.32 -20.05 10.52
CA ALA A 388 -19.83 -20.49 11.83
C ALA A 388 -18.81 -19.50 12.44
N LYS A 389 -18.57 -18.36 11.81
CA LYS A 389 -17.66 -17.28 12.24
C LYS A 389 -16.24 -17.77 12.59
N ARG A 390 -15.76 -18.81 11.91
CA ARG A 390 -14.41 -19.33 12.14
C ARG A 390 -13.36 -18.36 11.56
N PRO A 391 -12.29 -18.06 12.31
CA PRO A 391 -11.19 -17.20 11.86
C PRO A 391 -10.22 -17.97 10.94
N LEU A 392 -10.69 -18.40 9.76
CA LEU A 392 -9.96 -19.29 8.85
C LEU A 392 -8.63 -18.67 8.36
N THR A 393 -8.64 -17.39 7.99
CA THR A 393 -7.44 -16.68 7.50
C THR A 393 -6.44 -16.40 8.61
N PRO A 394 -6.81 -15.81 9.77
CA PRO A 394 -5.88 -15.59 10.87
C PRO A 394 -5.19 -16.86 11.35
N VAL A 395 -5.91 -17.97 11.44
CA VAL A 395 -5.31 -19.26 11.85
C VAL A 395 -4.22 -19.70 10.89
N SER A 396 -4.53 -19.74 9.58
CA SER A 396 -3.54 -20.12 8.55
C SER A 396 -2.30 -19.22 8.57
N TYR A 397 -2.50 -17.91 8.65
CA TYR A 397 -1.44 -16.90 8.65
C TYR A 397 -0.53 -16.97 9.89
N THR A 398 -1.11 -17.10 11.10
CA THR A 398 -0.33 -17.13 12.33
C THR A 398 0.60 -18.33 12.36
N HIS A 399 0.14 -19.49 11.87
CA HIS A 399 0.94 -20.71 11.85
C HIS A 399 2.03 -20.68 10.76
N LEU A 400 1.76 -20.10 9.59
CA LEU A 400 2.77 -19.91 8.54
C LEU A 400 3.92 -19.04 9.02
N ARG A 401 3.63 -17.88 9.63
CA ARG A 401 4.67 -16.97 10.14
C ARG A 401 5.47 -17.51 11.30
N ALA A 402 4.84 -18.29 12.19
CA ALA A 402 5.57 -18.94 13.27
C ALA A 402 6.59 -19.95 12.75
N HIS A 403 6.40 -20.47 11.54
CA HIS A 403 7.29 -21.43 10.91
C HIS A 403 8.45 -20.80 10.13
N GLU A 404 8.18 -19.66 9.50
CA GLU A 404 9.24 -18.87 8.85
C GLU A 404 10.33 -18.45 9.88
N THR A 405 9.90 -18.09 11.11
CA THR A 405 10.83 -17.76 12.20
C THR A 405 11.56 -18.96 12.79
N LEU A 406 11.07 -20.19 12.64
CA LEU A 406 11.74 -21.41 13.10
C LEU A 406 12.71 -21.98 12.08
N SER A 407 12.50 -21.72 10.78
CA SER A 407 13.42 -22.12 9.71
C SER A 407 14.63 -21.18 9.56
N ASP A 408 14.55 -19.97 10.15
CA ASP A 408 15.62 -18.96 10.15
C ASP A 408 16.49 -19.02 11.43
N LEU A 409 16.20 -19.94 12.38
CA LEU A 409 16.98 -20.27 13.58
C LEU A 409 17.79 -21.56 13.36
#